data_7ee8e7cee4422748b6d81f0487bcfddd
#
_entry.id   7ee8e7cee4422748b6d81f0487bcfddd
#
_cell.length_a   1.000
_cell.length_b   1.000
_cell.length_c   1.000
_cell.angle_alpha   90.00
_cell.angle_beta   90.00
_cell.angle_gamma   90.00
#
_symmetry.space_group_name_H-M   'P 1'
#
loop_
_entity.id
_entity.type
_entity.pdbx_description
1 polymer ?
#
loop_
_entity_poly.entity_id
_entity_poly.type
_entity_poly.pdbx_seq_one_letter_code
_entity_poly.pdbx_strand_id
1 'polypeptide(L)'
;MRKRMINFSAALLGVATMASSLCSCSSQQKESPMKAKVEEYASVELKSDLVNNLSDKEKELVRIFFQVGKITDDLFWKQTFGDKSLLDTITDSYAKEFAMIHYGAWDRLDNNKPFLAGYGEKPDVCNYYPLDITEAEFNAFEDENKDSW
;
A
#
# COMPACT_ATOMS: atom_id res chain seq x y z
N MET A 1 -41.61 36.30 -76.63
CA MET A 1 -41.32 35.07 -75.81
C MET A 1 -41.16 35.47 -74.34
N ARG A 2 -42.17 35.30 -73.51
CA ARG A 2 -42.14 35.65 -72.11
C ARG A 2 -41.98 34.37 -71.30
N LYS A 3 -40.85 34.22 -70.62
CA LYS A 3 -40.63 33.15 -69.64
C LYS A 3 -41.27 33.53 -68.30
N ARG A 4 -42.22 32.73 -67.86
CA ARG A 4 -42.82 32.83 -66.50
C ARG A 4 -41.87 32.23 -65.50
N MET A 5 -41.46 33.00 -64.47
CA MET A 5 -40.82 32.47 -63.30
C MET A 5 -41.86 32.01 -62.29
N ILE A 6 -41.73 30.80 -61.86
CA ILE A 6 -42.57 30.18 -60.81
C ILE A 6 -41.79 30.34 -59.49
N ASN A 7 -42.38 31.10 -58.57
CA ASN A 7 -41.83 31.20 -57.23
C ASN A 7 -42.29 30.00 -56.40
N PHE A 8 -41.34 29.20 -55.93
CA PHE A 8 -41.61 28.21 -54.90
C PHE A 8 -41.25 28.84 -53.53
N SER A 9 -42.29 29.10 -52.74
CA SER A 9 -42.13 29.39 -51.32
C SER A 9 -41.84 28.09 -50.56
N ALA A 10 -40.63 27.91 -50.12
CA ALA A 10 -40.25 26.82 -49.19
C ALA A 10 -40.50 27.28 -47.76
N ALA A 11 -41.46 26.63 -47.12
CA ALA A 11 -41.70 26.81 -45.68
C ALA A 11 -40.56 26.11 -44.92
N LEU A 12 -39.79 26.89 -44.17
CA LEU A 12 -38.75 26.37 -43.24
C LEU A 12 -39.48 25.83 -41.97
N LEU A 13 -39.59 24.51 -41.85
CA LEU A 13 -39.86 23.88 -40.55
C LEU A 13 -38.56 23.89 -39.73
N GLY A 14 -38.52 24.71 -38.70
CA GLY A 14 -37.40 24.70 -37.72
C GLY A 14 -37.46 23.43 -36.87
N VAL A 15 -36.55 22.51 -37.11
CA VAL A 15 -36.28 21.42 -36.19
C VAL A 15 -35.33 21.96 -35.12
N ALA A 16 -35.85 22.20 -33.93
CA ALA A 16 -35.07 22.48 -32.74
C ALA A 16 -34.38 21.19 -32.28
N THR A 17 -33.12 20.98 -32.67
CA THR A 17 -32.30 19.94 -32.09
C THR A 17 -31.91 20.37 -30.67
N MET A 18 -32.59 19.80 -29.70
CA MET A 18 -32.13 19.82 -28.31
C MET A 18 -30.80 19.02 -28.23
N ALA A 19 -29.68 19.73 -28.25
CA ALA A 19 -28.39 19.16 -27.86
C ALA A 19 -28.45 18.90 -26.36
N SER A 20 -28.80 17.67 -25.97
CA SER A 20 -28.59 17.16 -24.63
C SER A 20 -27.07 17.08 -24.41
N SER A 21 -26.50 18.09 -23.76
CA SER A 21 -25.16 18.04 -23.17
C SER A 21 -25.17 16.95 -22.12
N LEU A 22 -24.74 15.74 -22.52
CA LEU A 22 -24.31 14.73 -21.57
C LEU A 22 -23.05 15.30 -20.90
N CYS A 23 -23.24 15.97 -19.76
CA CYS A 23 -22.18 16.20 -18.81
C CYS A 23 -21.69 14.82 -18.36
N SER A 24 -20.71 14.29 -19.07
CA SER A 24 -19.91 13.16 -18.60
C SER A 24 -19.13 13.72 -17.42
N CYS A 25 -19.71 13.60 -16.23
CA CYS A 25 -18.92 13.67 -14.99
C CYS A 25 -17.98 12.47 -15.00
N SER A 26 -16.87 12.57 -15.72
CA SER A 26 -15.72 11.76 -15.39
C SER A 26 -15.31 12.21 -13.99
N SER A 27 -15.69 11.45 -12.97
CA SER A 27 -15.07 11.53 -11.66
C SER A 27 -13.58 11.27 -11.91
N GLN A 28 -12.79 12.34 -11.99
CA GLN A 28 -11.33 12.23 -11.90
C GLN A 28 -11.08 11.61 -10.53
N GLN A 29 -10.86 10.32 -10.52
CA GLN A 29 -10.44 9.60 -9.34
C GLN A 29 -9.11 10.24 -8.96
N LYS A 30 -9.12 11.00 -7.87
CA LYS A 30 -7.93 11.71 -7.41
C LYS A 30 -6.85 10.67 -7.19
N GLU A 31 -5.80 10.75 -7.96
CA GLU A 31 -4.67 9.82 -7.87
C GLU A 31 -4.12 9.82 -6.44
N SER A 32 -3.79 8.63 -5.93
CA SER A 32 -3.26 8.51 -4.58
C SER A 32 -1.96 9.30 -4.43
N PRO A 33 -1.80 10.11 -3.38
CA PRO A 33 -0.53 10.78 -3.10
C PRO A 33 0.61 9.78 -2.78
N MET A 34 0.26 8.53 -2.45
CA MET A 34 1.25 7.47 -2.15
C MET A 34 1.77 6.77 -3.41
N LYS A 35 1.13 6.94 -4.57
CA LYS A 35 1.55 6.29 -5.81
C LYS A 35 3.01 6.59 -6.15
N ALA A 36 3.39 7.86 -6.18
CA ALA A 36 4.74 8.27 -6.50
C ALA A 36 5.77 7.68 -5.52
N LYS A 37 5.42 7.58 -4.23
CA LYS A 37 6.28 6.98 -3.21
C LYS A 37 6.47 5.47 -3.42
N VAL A 38 5.41 4.75 -3.78
CA VAL A 38 5.50 3.31 -4.08
C VAL A 38 6.33 3.06 -5.34
N GLU A 39 6.18 3.91 -6.37
CA GLU A 39 6.93 3.80 -7.63
C GLU A 39 8.44 4.04 -7.47
N GLU A 40 8.90 4.60 -6.35
CA GLU A 40 10.33 4.70 -6.01
C GLU A 40 10.95 3.34 -5.64
N TYR A 41 10.14 2.32 -5.31
CA TYR A 41 10.59 0.99 -4.93
C TYR A 41 10.51 0.02 -6.11
N ALA A 42 11.60 -0.71 -6.34
CA ALA A 42 11.63 -1.77 -7.33
C ALA A 42 11.31 -3.13 -6.69
N SER A 43 10.36 -3.85 -7.27
CA SER A 43 10.14 -5.26 -6.94
C SER A 43 11.11 -6.12 -7.75
N VAL A 44 11.95 -6.89 -7.08
CA VAL A 44 12.93 -7.78 -7.70
C VAL A 44 12.59 -9.23 -7.39
N GLU A 45 12.33 -10.01 -8.42
CA GLU A 45 12.17 -11.46 -8.28
C GLU A 45 13.56 -12.13 -8.28
N LEU A 46 13.91 -12.78 -7.17
CA LEU A 46 15.14 -13.55 -7.07
C LEU A 46 14.94 -14.92 -7.71
N LYS A 47 15.68 -15.19 -8.78
CA LYS A 47 15.70 -16.47 -9.49
C LYS A 47 17.11 -17.04 -9.48
N SER A 48 17.20 -18.36 -9.30
CA SER A 48 18.48 -19.05 -9.41
C SER A 48 18.27 -20.45 -9.99
N ASP A 49 18.97 -20.73 -11.06
CA ASP A 49 18.99 -22.05 -11.68
C ASP A 49 19.70 -23.10 -10.80
N LEU A 50 20.46 -22.66 -9.79
CA LEU A 50 21.11 -23.54 -8.82
C LEU A 50 20.11 -24.39 -8.05
N VAL A 51 18.88 -23.91 -7.87
CA VAL A 51 17.78 -24.67 -7.21
C VAL A 51 17.49 -25.99 -7.93
N ASN A 52 17.70 -26.05 -9.27
CA ASN A 52 17.46 -27.24 -10.06
C ASN A 52 18.48 -28.36 -9.75
N ASN A 53 19.67 -27.99 -9.28
CA ASN A 53 20.77 -28.92 -8.97
C ASN A 53 20.74 -29.42 -7.50
N LEU A 54 19.81 -28.90 -6.68
CA LEU A 54 19.66 -29.33 -5.30
C LEU A 54 19.07 -30.75 -5.22
N SER A 55 19.56 -31.54 -4.30
CA SER A 55 18.93 -32.80 -3.90
C SER A 55 17.55 -32.55 -3.27
N ASP A 56 16.73 -33.61 -3.17
CA ASP A 56 15.39 -33.46 -2.57
C ASP A 56 15.44 -33.01 -1.10
N LYS A 57 16.47 -33.43 -0.35
CA LYS A 57 16.68 -32.97 1.04
C LYS A 57 17.02 -31.47 1.10
N GLU A 58 17.85 -31.00 0.19
CA GLU A 58 18.20 -29.56 0.11
C GLU A 58 17.01 -28.72 -0.33
N LYS A 59 16.20 -29.20 -1.27
CA LYS A 59 14.94 -28.54 -1.65
C LYS A 59 13.97 -28.47 -0.48
N GLU A 60 13.89 -29.51 0.34
CA GLU A 60 13.07 -29.51 1.55
C GLU A 60 13.60 -28.50 2.58
N LEU A 61 14.92 -28.42 2.77
CA LEU A 61 15.55 -27.42 3.63
C LEU A 61 15.20 -25.98 3.17
N VAL A 62 15.26 -25.72 1.87
CA VAL A 62 14.86 -24.42 1.31
C VAL A 62 13.40 -24.11 1.62
N ARG A 63 12.48 -25.09 1.51
CA ARG A 63 11.06 -24.87 1.88
C ARG A 63 10.90 -24.51 3.35
N ILE A 64 11.66 -25.18 4.23
CA ILE A 64 11.65 -24.86 5.66
C ILE A 64 12.14 -23.42 5.90
N PHE A 65 13.19 -22.97 5.23
CA PHE A 65 13.64 -21.58 5.32
C PHE A 65 12.57 -20.57 4.90
N PHE A 66 11.80 -20.87 3.85
CA PHE A 66 10.66 -20.01 3.49
C PHE A 66 9.57 -19.98 4.56
N GLN A 67 9.33 -21.10 5.26
CA GLN A 67 8.37 -21.13 6.37
C GLN A 67 8.89 -20.31 7.56
N VAL A 68 10.16 -20.45 7.91
CA VAL A 68 10.82 -19.62 8.93
C VAL A 68 10.74 -18.13 8.55
N GLY A 69 11.00 -17.80 7.29
CA GLY A 69 10.90 -16.43 6.79
C GLY A 69 9.51 -15.82 7.00
N LYS A 70 8.44 -16.58 6.78
CA LYS A 70 7.06 -16.12 7.05
C LYS A 70 6.81 -15.86 8.54
N ILE A 71 7.29 -16.77 9.40
CA ILE A 71 7.16 -16.59 10.86
C ILE A 71 7.93 -15.35 11.30
N THR A 72 9.12 -15.14 10.77
CA THR A 72 9.95 -13.97 11.06
C THR A 72 9.30 -12.67 10.57
N ASP A 73 8.68 -12.69 9.39
CA ASP A 73 7.92 -11.54 8.87
C ASP A 73 6.75 -11.16 9.80
N ASP A 74 5.96 -12.15 10.24
CA ASP A 74 4.84 -11.92 11.16
C ASP A 74 5.32 -11.41 12.53
N LEU A 75 6.45 -11.94 13.03
CA LEU A 75 7.07 -11.48 14.27
C LEU A 75 7.56 -10.03 14.12
N PHE A 76 8.21 -9.72 13.02
CA PHE A 76 8.70 -8.38 12.73
C PHE A 76 7.56 -7.35 12.65
N TRP A 77 6.43 -7.70 12.06
CA TRP A 77 5.21 -6.88 12.09
C TRP A 77 4.76 -6.58 13.52
N LYS A 78 4.70 -7.61 14.37
CA LYS A 78 4.30 -7.44 15.78
C LYS A 78 5.25 -6.52 16.54
N GLN A 79 6.54 -6.67 16.32
CA GLN A 79 7.57 -5.88 16.98
C GLN A 79 7.62 -4.42 16.50
N THR A 80 7.42 -4.19 15.20
CA THR A 80 7.57 -2.84 14.63
C THR A 80 6.31 -2.01 14.69
N PHE A 81 5.14 -2.63 14.58
CA PHE A 81 3.86 -1.94 14.49
C PHE A 81 2.80 -2.52 15.42
N GLY A 82 2.68 -3.84 15.49
CA GLY A 82 1.68 -4.56 16.26
C GLY A 82 0.76 -5.40 15.38
N ASP A 83 -0.51 -5.01 15.28
CA ASP A 83 -1.50 -5.79 14.55
C ASP A 83 -1.47 -5.50 13.04
N LYS A 84 -1.12 -6.51 12.26
CA LYS A 84 -1.13 -6.47 10.79
C LYS A 84 -2.52 -6.25 10.19
N SER A 85 -3.60 -6.47 10.96
CA SER A 85 -4.99 -6.22 10.53
C SER A 85 -5.25 -4.75 10.17
N LEU A 86 -4.38 -3.83 10.62
CA LEU A 86 -4.37 -2.47 10.11
C LEU A 86 -4.46 -2.41 8.60
N LEU A 87 -3.75 -3.27 7.88
CA LEU A 87 -3.72 -3.28 6.42
C LEU A 87 -5.11 -3.46 5.80
N ASP A 88 -6.05 -4.07 6.53
CA ASP A 88 -7.42 -4.29 6.04
C ASP A 88 -8.30 -3.05 6.19
N THR A 89 -7.88 -2.09 7.00
CA THR A 89 -8.57 -0.80 7.17
C THR A 89 -8.16 0.24 6.14
N ILE A 90 -7.05 0.03 5.43
CA ILE A 90 -6.52 0.97 4.44
C ILE A 90 -7.23 0.75 3.11
N THR A 91 -8.03 1.74 2.70
CA THR A 91 -8.80 1.70 1.45
C THR A 91 -7.98 2.11 0.21
N ASP A 92 -6.96 2.95 0.38
CA ASP A 92 -6.04 3.34 -0.68
C ASP A 92 -5.01 2.22 -0.91
N SER A 93 -5.02 1.60 -2.08
CA SER A 93 -4.14 0.49 -2.42
C SER A 93 -2.65 0.85 -2.37
N TYR A 94 -2.28 2.06 -2.79
CA TYR A 94 -0.89 2.53 -2.72
C TYR A 94 -0.46 2.81 -1.27
N ALA A 95 -1.34 3.38 -0.46
CA ALA A 95 -1.04 3.55 0.97
C ALA A 95 -0.90 2.19 1.69
N LYS A 96 -1.72 1.20 1.30
CA LYS A 96 -1.60 -0.18 1.81
C LYS A 96 -0.27 -0.82 1.42
N GLU A 97 0.12 -0.71 0.15
CA GLU A 97 1.38 -1.21 -0.36
C GLU A 97 2.57 -0.53 0.32
N PHE A 98 2.51 0.80 0.49
CA PHE A 98 3.55 1.55 1.18
C PHE A 98 3.65 1.15 2.66
N ALA A 99 2.52 0.88 3.32
CA ALA A 99 2.50 0.36 4.69
C ALA A 99 3.13 -1.05 4.79
N MET A 100 2.94 -1.89 3.77
CA MET A 100 3.61 -3.20 3.70
C MET A 100 5.12 -3.07 3.53
N ILE A 101 5.60 -2.16 2.68
CA ILE A 101 7.03 -1.89 2.47
C ILE A 101 7.68 -1.39 3.78
N HIS A 102 6.99 -0.53 4.52
CA HIS A 102 7.54 0.12 5.73
C HIS A 102 7.20 -0.62 7.04
N TYR A 103 6.43 -1.70 7.00
CA TYR A 103 5.96 -2.43 8.18
C TYR A 103 5.24 -1.53 9.18
N GLY A 104 4.33 -0.69 8.71
CA GLY A 104 3.54 0.20 9.55
C GLY A 104 3.16 1.52 8.93
N ALA A 105 2.88 2.51 9.77
CA ALA A 105 2.31 3.80 9.39
C ALA A 105 3.36 4.90 9.13
N TRP A 106 4.66 4.59 9.21
CA TRP A 106 5.76 5.56 9.20
C TRP A 106 6.73 5.31 8.05
N ASP A 107 7.07 6.38 7.35
CA ASP A 107 8.07 6.36 6.27
C ASP A 107 9.49 6.31 6.87
N ARG A 108 10.11 5.14 6.87
CA ARG A 108 11.43 4.89 7.44
C ARG A 108 12.55 5.64 6.74
N LEU A 109 12.35 6.05 5.49
CA LEU A 109 13.33 6.79 4.73
C LEU A 109 13.15 8.31 4.84
N ASP A 110 12.00 8.75 5.39
CA ASP A 110 11.69 10.16 5.67
C ASP A 110 11.52 10.39 7.19
N ASN A 111 12.56 10.10 7.97
CA ASN A 111 12.64 10.32 9.42
C ASN A 111 11.45 9.74 10.21
N ASN A 112 10.94 8.58 9.81
CA ASN A 112 9.77 7.94 10.41
C ASN A 112 8.51 8.82 10.40
N LYS A 113 8.35 9.68 9.41
CA LYS A 113 7.20 10.55 9.28
C LYS A 113 5.92 9.74 9.07
N PRO A 114 4.85 10.00 9.84
CA PRO A 114 3.60 9.29 9.64
C PRO A 114 2.97 9.66 8.29
N PHE A 115 2.53 8.66 7.54
CA PHE A 115 1.83 8.85 6.27
C PHE A 115 0.37 8.38 6.30
N LEU A 116 -0.01 7.59 7.32
CA LEU A 116 -1.40 7.21 7.56
C LEU A 116 -2.06 8.18 8.54
N ALA A 117 -3.30 8.56 8.24
CA ALA A 117 -4.09 9.41 9.11
C ALA A 117 -4.36 8.72 10.46
N GLY A 118 -4.28 9.50 11.55
CA GLY A 118 -4.51 9.00 12.91
C GLY A 118 -3.27 8.48 13.63
N TYR A 119 -2.12 8.44 12.96
CA TYR A 119 -0.84 8.07 13.58
C TYR A 119 0.00 9.32 13.86
N GLY A 120 0.52 9.43 15.09
CA GLY A 120 1.48 10.43 15.51
C GLY A 120 2.92 10.01 15.25
N GLU A 121 3.86 10.54 16.03
CA GLU A 121 5.26 10.16 15.96
C GLU A 121 5.44 8.66 16.24
N LYS A 122 6.44 8.09 15.57
CA LYS A 122 6.77 6.68 15.78
C LYS A 122 7.35 6.49 17.18
N PRO A 123 6.84 5.54 17.99
CA PRO A 123 7.42 5.24 19.29
C PRO A 123 8.88 4.76 19.15
N ASP A 124 9.76 5.25 20.01
CA ASP A 124 11.20 4.91 19.96
C ASP A 124 11.44 3.41 20.13
N VAL A 125 10.75 2.79 21.06
CA VAL A 125 10.89 1.36 21.37
C VAL A 125 9.96 0.46 20.57
N CYS A 126 9.09 1.02 19.72
CA CYS A 126 8.07 0.27 19.00
C CYS A 126 7.25 -0.62 19.96
N ASN A 127 7.11 -1.93 19.64
CA ASN A 127 6.41 -2.90 20.48
C ASN A 127 7.36 -3.95 21.09
N TYR A 128 8.64 -3.63 21.21
CA TYR A 128 9.59 -4.54 21.86
C TYR A 128 9.37 -4.64 23.36
N TYR A 129 8.94 -3.54 23.97
CA TYR A 129 8.63 -3.43 25.39
C TYR A 129 7.29 -2.72 25.60
N PRO A 130 6.56 -2.98 26.69
CA PRO A 130 5.43 -2.15 27.10
C PRO A 130 5.88 -0.68 27.20
N LEU A 131 5.05 0.25 26.73
CA LEU A 131 5.41 1.69 26.73
C LEU A 131 5.54 2.27 28.13
N ASP A 132 4.95 1.61 29.12
CA ASP A 132 4.90 2.00 30.53
C ASP A 132 5.91 1.22 31.39
N ILE A 133 6.77 0.37 30.81
CA ILE A 133 7.79 -0.36 31.56
C ILE A 133 8.77 0.62 32.20
N THR A 134 9.06 0.39 33.47
CA THR A 134 10.06 1.17 34.21
C THR A 134 11.38 0.39 34.33
N GLU A 135 12.48 1.11 34.53
CA GLU A 135 13.78 0.50 34.82
C GLU A 135 13.73 -0.41 36.04
N ALA A 136 12.95 -0.05 37.07
CA ALA A 136 12.79 -0.85 38.28
C ALA A 136 12.08 -2.19 37.97
N GLU A 137 11.06 -2.19 37.12
CA GLU A 137 10.38 -3.42 36.69
C GLU A 137 11.29 -4.30 35.86
N PHE A 138 12.04 -3.71 34.92
CA PHE A 138 13.02 -4.45 34.12
C PHE A 138 14.10 -5.07 35.02
N ASN A 139 14.63 -4.34 35.98
CA ASN A 139 15.66 -4.85 36.89
C ASN A 139 15.14 -5.89 37.87
N ALA A 140 13.83 -5.82 38.22
CA ALA A 140 13.19 -6.81 39.09
C ALA A 140 12.83 -8.13 38.35
N PHE A 141 12.89 -8.13 37.00
CA PHE A 141 12.61 -9.34 36.21
C PHE A 141 13.74 -10.35 36.39
N GLU A 142 13.40 -11.48 37.00
CA GLU A 142 14.34 -12.57 37.31
C GLU A 142 14.38 -13.58 36.15
N ASP A 143 15.11 -13.27 35.09
CA ASP A 143 15.43 -14.20 34.02
C ASP A 143 16.96 -14.28 33.89
N GLU A 144 17.48 -15.49 33.94
CA GLU A 144 18.93 -15.74 33.83
C GLU A 144 19.53 -15.26 32.50
N ASN A 145 18.69 -15.07 31.48
CA ASN A 145 19.10 -14.66 30.13
C ASN A 145 18.81 -13.18 29.83
N LYS A 146 18.27 -12.40 30.78
CA LYS A 146 17.86 -11.00 30.50
C LYS A 146 18.99 -10.11 29.99
N ASP A 147 20.25 -10.38 30.38
CA ASP A 147 21.41 -9.61 29.97
C ASP A 147 21.92 -9.99 28.56
N SER A 148 21.30 -10.97 27.93
CA SER A 148 21.59 -11.39 26.54
C SER A 148 20.61 -10.86 25.50
N TRP A 149 19.70 -9.98 25.88
CA TRP A 149 18.66 -9.42 25.04
C TRP A 149 19.06 -8.08 24.43
#